data_66fa6ca0c62af1b7b8997a6fdd8d7953
#
_entry.id   66fa6ca0c62af1b7b8997a6fdd8d7953
#
_cell.length_a   1.000
_cell.length_b   1.000
_cell.length_c   1.000
_cell.angle_alpha   90.00
_cell.angle_beta   90.00
_cell.angle_gamma   90.00
#
_symmetry.space_group_name_H-M   'P 1'
#
loop_
_entity.id
_entity.type
_entity.pdbx_description
1 polymer ?
#
loop_
_entity_poly.entity_id
_entity_poly.type
_entity_poly.pdbx_seq_one_letter_code
_entity_poly.pdbx_strand_id
1 'polypeptide(L)'
;MALVVLLPAMMQACKGDKNGKGKASAEVQSAQPEQLANVAFLKSLDLDLSRVAIGATFDTKFLLTAEGEKKRVQLNEHQIDALLDDAPVDFDDECAVPFIVGAKAFGKHVMLVFRIETGDGAELIFSTYNQAGKMVDFVATASWESTFLWDGEVVGGQPVSYDSCHATFSNQAFTFHRKVGRHAGGVVQWEQQRNYAYQVGANGKITLSKVDVKAVKGAPSGQYSDPLPEMLQIRDLSYYPYSDTNVMAAFNEIAKKYFNNANLKETLMSEMFRLYNSHKDQVLLYIDNHPNSAMTDVLHECVKQSWLPKEELYDDIDDLHNSAQKARLMQLTAQWGPDGAVG
;
A
#
# COMPACT_ATOMS: atom_id res chain seq x y z
N MET A 1 16.80 -21.66 33.36
CA MET A 1 15.51 -22.32 33.69
C MET A 1 14.53 -21.90 32.61
N ALA A 2 14.36 -22.76 31.61
CA ALA A 2 13.48 -22.51 30.48
C ALA A 2 12.14 -23.20 30.75
N LEU A 3 11.04 -22.44 30.71
CA LEU A 3 9.70 -22.97 30.85
C LEU A 3 9.13 -23.23 29.46
N VAL A 4 9.13 -24.46 29.03
CA VAL A 4 8.48 -24.95 27.82
C VAL A 4 7.05 -25.31 28.19
N VAL A 5 6.09 -24.59 27.64
CA VAL A 5 4.65 -24.94 27.75
C VAL A 5 4.26 -25.72 26.48
N LEU A 6 4.11 -27.03 26.65
CA LEU A 6 3.53 -27.94 25.66
C LEU A 6 2.01 -27.93 25.78
N LEU A 7 1.33 -27.54 24.73
CA LEU A 7 -0.13 -27.74 24.55
C LEU A 7 -0.33 -29.06 23.77
N PRO A 8 -1.23 -29.94 24.20
CA PRO A 8 -1.48 -31.20 23.53
C PRO A 8 -2.40 -31.04 22.31
N ALA A 9 -1.96 -31.65 21.22
CA ALA A 9 -2.80 -31.82 20.03
C ALA A 9 -3.90 -32.87 20.30
N MET A 10 -5.17 -32.48 20.20
CA MET A 10 -6.26 -33.43 20.08
C MET A 10 -6.46 -33.78 18.62
N MET A 11 -5.96 -34.93 18.23
CA MET A 11 -6.39 -35.65 17.02
C MET A 11 -7.74 -36.30 17.28
N GLN A 12 -8.78 -35.82 16.62
CA GLN A 12 -10.02 -36.59 16.52
C GLN A 12 -10.15 -37.14 15.10
N ALA A 13 -9.92 -38.43 15.00
CA ALA A 13 -10.12 -39.20 13.79
C ALA A 13 -11.65 -39.43 13.59
N CYS A 14 -12.22 -38.84 12.55
CA CYS A 14 -13.54 -39.27 12.04
C CYS A 14 -13.34 -40.29 10.93
N LYS A 15 -13.87 -41.50 11.19
CA LYS A 15 -14.00 -42.61 10.26
C LYS A 15 -14.93 -42.20 9.10
N GLY A 16 -14.55 -42.66 7.91
CA GLY A 16 -15.28 -42.42 6.70
C GLY A 16 -16.64 -43.14 6.65
N ASP A 17 -17.55 -42.46 5.98
CA ASP A 17 -18.72 -43.10 5.38
C ASP A 17 -18.72 -42.77 3.87
N LYS A 18 -18.67 -43.83 3.07
CA LYS A 18 -18.81 -43.78 1.61
C LYS A 18 -20.31 -43.87 1.32
N ASN A 19 -20.89 -42.82 0.78
CA ASN A 19 -21.87 -42.79 -0.33
C ASN A 19 -22.66 -41.47 -0.30
N GLY A 20 -22.56 -40.74 -1.38
CA GLY A 20 -23.36 -39.55 -1.59
C GLY A 20 -22.83 -38.72 -2.75
N LYS A 21 -23.19 -39.09 -3.98
CA LYS A 21 -23.09 -38.22 -5.14
C LYS A 21 -23.96 -36.98 -4.88
N GLY A 22 -23.33 -35.91 -4.47
CA GLY A 22 -23.91 -34.58 -4.44
C GLY A 22 -22.92 -33.61 -5.09
N LYS A 23 -23.18 -33.26 -6.36
CA LYS A 23 -22.60 -32.08 -6.98
C LYS A 23 -23.10 -30.86 -6.19
N ALA A 24 -22.37 -30.43 -5.21
CA ALA A 24 -22.43 -29.06 -4.72
C ALA A 24 -21.42 -28.27 -5.52
N SER A 25 -21.81 -27.79 -6.69
CA SER A 25 -21.25 -26.56 -7.24
C SER A 25 -21.54 -25.51 -6.18
N ALA A 26 -20.52 -25.08 -5.45
CA ALA A 26 -20.59 -23.84 -4.72
C ALA A 26 -20.81 -22.75 -5.77
N GLU A 27 -22.07 -22.37 -5.97
CA GLU A 27 -22.43 -21.10 -6.56
C GLU A 27 -21.72 -20.04 -5.73
N VAL A 28 -20.61 -19.52 -6.25
CA VAL A 28 -20.01 -18.27 -5.79
C VAL A 28 -21.10 -17.23 -6.03
N GLN A 29 -21.81 -16.87 -4.96
CA GLN A 29 -22.89 -15.91 -4.98
C GLN A 29 -22.36 -14.59 -5.56
N SER A 30 -22.84 -14.28 -6.75
CA SER A 30 -22.70 -12.98 -7.43
C SER A 30 -23.58 -11.87 -6.78
N ALA A 31 -23.79 -11.94 -5.49
CA ALA A 31 -24.66 -11.01 -4.76
C ALA A 31 -24.11 -9.58 -4.60
N GLN A 32 -22.96 -9.27 -5.17
CA GLN A 32 -22.26 -8.00 -4.90
C GLN A 32 -22.72 -6.79 -5.74
N PRO A 33 -23.03 -6.90 -7.03
CA PRO A 33 -23.52 -5.75 -7.80
C PRO A 33 -24.82 -5.16 -7.25
N GLU A 34 -25.73 -6.01 -6.78
CA GLU A 34 -27.00 -5.58 -6.19
C GLU A 34 -26.81 -4.87 -4.85
N GLN A 35 -25.81 -5.27 -4.06
CA GLN A 35 -25.48 -4.61 -2.80
C GLN A 35 -24.91 -3.21 -3.03
N LEU A 36 -24.01 -3.05 -4.00
CA LEU A 36 -23.43 -1.78 -4.40
C LEU A 36 -24.48 -0.83 -4.97
N ALA A 37 -25.38 -1.35 -5.80
CA ALA A 37 -26.46 -0.55 -6.40
C ALA A 37 -27.43 0.06 -5.36
N ASN A 38 -27.44 -0.43 -4.13
CA ASN A 38 -28.28 0.09 -3.05
C ASN A 38 -27.58 1.07 -2.11
N VAL A 39 -26.28 1.33 -2.29
CA VAL A 39 -25.52 2.26 -1.46
C VAL A 39 -25.88 3.70 -1.82
N ALA A 40 -26.44 4.44 -0.88
CA ALA A 40 -27.04 5.75 -1.13
C ALA A 40 -26.02 6.80 -1.67
N PHE A 41 -24.81 6.85 -1.08
CA PHE A 41 -23.81 7.82 -1.52
C PHE A 41 -23.28 7.53 -2.94
N LEU A 42 -23.18 6.25 -3.34
CA LEU A 42 -22.76 5.90 -4.71
C LEU A 42 -23.81 6.34 -5.73
N LYS A 43 -25.11 6.23 -5.38
CA LYS A 43 -26.20 6.75 -6.21
C LYS A 43 -26.18 8.26 -6.32
N SER A 44 -25.86 8.97 -5.23
CA SER A 44 -25.80 10.45 -5.25
C SER A 44 -24.66 10.98 -6.11
N LEU A 45 -23.63 10.17 -6.35
CA LEU A 45 -22.51 10.50 -7.22
C LEU A 45 -22.72 10.07 -8.69
N ASP A 46 -23.90 9.48 -9.01
CA ASP A 46 -24.22 8.97 -10.34
C ASP A 46 -23.16 7.98 -10.90
N LEU A 47 -22.67 7.10 -10.02
CA LEU A 47 -21.64 6.13 -10.37
C LEU A 47 -22.26 4.78 -10.77
N ASP A 48 -22.10 4.39 -12.03
CA ASP A 48 -22.39 3.02 -12.49
C ASP A 48 -21.21 2.10 -12.19
N LEU A 49 -21.28 1.43 -11.05
CA LEU A 49 -20.25 0.46 -10.61
C LEU A 49 -20.57 -0.97 -11.05
N SER A 50 -21.61 -1.21 -11.83
CA SER A 50 -22.00 -2.57 -12.26
C SER A 50 -20.90 -3.28 -13.05
N ARG A 51 -20.14 -2.53 -13.84
CA ARG A 51 -19.05 -3.07 -14.67
C ARG A 51 -17.71 -3.18 -13.95
N VAL A 52 -17.57 -2.58 -12.76
CA VAL A 52 -16.32 -2.62 -11.96
C VAL A 52 -16.46 -3.45 -10.69
N ALA A 53 -17.63 -4.06 -10.43
CA ALA A 53 -17.84 -4.92 -9.28
C ALA A 53 -16.86 -6.11 -9.27
N ILE A 54 -16.19 -6.29 -8.14
CA ILE A 54 -15.17 -7.33 -7.97
C ILE A 54 -15.81 -8.62 -7.48
N GLY A 55 -15.52 -9.72 -8.17
CA GLY A 55 -15.76 -11.07 -7.68
C GLY A 55 -14.69 -11.53 -6.68
N ALA A 56 -14.20 -12.76 -6.84
CA ALA A 56 -13.15 -13.31 -5.99
C ALA A 56 -11.73 -12.77 -6.31
N THR A 57 -11.52 -12.29 -7.53
CA THR A 57 -10.20 -11.86 -8.03
C THR A 57 -10.30 -10.54 -8.78
N PHE A 58 -9.28 -9.73 -8.64
CA PHE A 58 -9.05 -8.49 -9.36
C PHE A 58 -7.64 -8.57 -9.99
N ASP A 59 -7.54 -8.40 -11.29
CA ASP A 59 -6.28 -8.52 -12.04
C ASP A 59 -5.95 -7.18 -12.72
N THR A 60 -4.83 -6.58 -12.33
CA THR A 60 -4.37 -5.30 -12.88
C THR A 60 -3.91 -5.41 -14.33
N LYS A 61 -3.40 -6.57 -14.75
CA LYS A 61 -3.03 -6.80 -16.15
C LYS A 61 -4.23 -6.72 -17.08
N PHE A 62 -5.38 -7.22 -16.62
CA PHE A 62 -6.61 -7.14 -17.39
C PHE A 62 -7.02 -5.68 -17.64
N LEU A 63 -6.77 -4.78 -16.70
CA LEU A 63 -7.11 -3.36 -16.84
C LEU A 63 -6.36 -2.65 -17.97
N LEU A 64 -5.22 -3.19 -18.39
CA LEU A 64 -4.42 -2.65 -19.49
C LEU A 64 -4.87 -3.14 -20.86
N THR A 65 -5.84 -4.05 -20.91
CA THR A 65 -6.42 -4.52 -22.17
C THR A 65 -7.54 -3.59 -22.63
N ALA A 66 -7.83 -3.59 -23.92
CA ALA A 66 -8.96 -2.86 -24.49
C ALA A 66 -10.33 -3.27 -23.88
N GLU A 67 -10.44 -4.49 -23.34
CA GLU A 67 -11.61 -4.93 -22.57
C GLU A 67 -11.58 -4.40 -21.13
N GLY A 68 -10.43 -4.37 -20.50
CA GLY A 68 -10.23 -3.80 -19.17
C GLY A 68 -10.52 -2.31 -19.15
N GLU A 69 -10.13 -1.57 -20.17
CA GLU A 69 -10.47 -0.16 -20.31
C GLU A 69 -11.98 0.12 -20.26
N LYS A 70 -12.81 -0.78 -20.79
CA LYS A 70 -14.26 -0.67 -20.70
C LYS A 70 -14.81 -0.93 -19.30
N LYS A 71 -14.00 -1.48 -18.41
CA LYS A 71 -14.34 -1.79 -17.01
C LYS A 71 -13.79 -0.78 -16.01
N ARG A 72 -13.41 0.41 -16.45
CA ARG A 72 -13.03 1.50 -15.59
C ARG A 72 -14.06 2.64 -15.66
N VAL A 73 -14.22 3.36 -14.59
CA VAL A 73 -15.08 4.55 -14.49
C VAL A 73 -14.18 5.73 -14.18
N GLN A 74 -14.02 6.63 -15.15
CA GLN A 74 -13.29 7.87 -14.94
C GLN A 74 -14.09 8.79 -14.03
N LEU A 75 -13.43 9.42 -13.06
CA LEU A 75 -14.03 10.36 -12.14
C LEU A 75 -14.00 11.78 -12.74
N ASN A 76 -15.07 12.54 -12.48
CA ASN A 76 -15.10 13.98 -12.67
C ASN A 76 -14.66 14.69 -11.37
N GLU A 77 -14.42 16.03 -11.44
CA GLU A 77 -13.95 16.83 -10.29
C GLU A 77 -14.83 16.64 -9.05
N HIS A 78 -16.15 16.74 -9.18
CA HIS A 78 -17.06 16.54 -8.05
C HIS A 78 -16.95 15.16 -7.41
N GLN A 79 -16.71 14.12 -8.20
CA GLN A 79 -16.53 12.76 -7.71
C GLN A 79 -15.14 12.57 -7.06
N ILE A 80 -14.12 13.26 -7.58
CA ILE A 80 -12.78 13.30 -7.00
C ILE A 80 -12.85 13.92 -5.61
N ASP A 81 -13.40 15.12 -5.49
CA ASP A 81 -13.58 15.83 -4.21
C ASP A 81 -14.35 14.97 -3.20
N ALA A 82 -15.44 14.33 -3.65
CA ALA A 82 -16.27 13.54 -2.75
C ALA A 82 -15.63 12.22 -2.27
N LEU A 83 -14.72 11.65 -3.05
CA LEU A 83 -14.16 10.32 -2.80
C LEU A 83 -12.69 10.32 -2.38
N LEU A 84 -11.92 11.30 -2.79
CA LEU A 84 -10.46 11.30 -2.66
C LEU A 84 -9.91 12.52 -1.90
N ASP A 85 -10.75 13.45 -1.43
CA ASP A 85 -10.35 14.64 -0.68
C ASP A 85 -9.51 14.31 0.59
N ASP A 86 -9.85 13.21 1.27
CA ASP A 86 -9.11 12.71 2.43
C ASP A 86 -7.92 11.78 2.05
N ALA A 87 -7.67 11.53 0.76
CA ALA A 87 -6.57 10.65 0.33
C ALA A 87 -5.28 11.48 0.20
N PRO A 88 -4.13 11.00 0.72
CA PRO A 88 -2.86 11.68 0.56
C PRO A 88 -2.29 11.45 -0.85
N VAL A 89 -3.04 11.81 -1.85
CA VAL A 89 -2.65 11.77 -3.25
C VAL A 89 -2.62 13.19 -3.72
N ASP A 90 -1.46 13.61 -4.17
CA ASP A 90 -1.29 14.89 -4.80
C ASP A 90 -1.93 14.83 -6.19
N PHE A 91 -3.12 15.41 -6.33
CA PHE A 91 -3.80 15.56 -7.61
C PHE A 91 -3.42 16.87 -8.33
N ASP A 92 -2.52 17.67 -7.77
CA ASP A 92 -2.01 18.90 -8.39
C ASP A 92 -1.11 18.60 -9.60
N ASP A 93 -0.73 17.33 -9.79
CA ASP A 93 -0.15 16.88 -11.06
C ASP A 93 -1.25 16.93 -12.15
N GLU A 94 -1.14 17.91 -13.06
CA GLU A 94 -2.04 18.09 -14.21
C GLU A 94 -2.22 16.81 -15.06
N CYS A 95 -1.38 15.81 -14.84
CA CYS A 95 -1.40 14.52 -15.52
C CYS A 95 -2.13 13.41 -14.74
N ALA A 96 -2.55 13.65 -13.49
CA ALA A 96 -3.19 12.62 -12.67
C ALA A 96 -4.64 12.38 -13.09
N VAL A 97 -4.95 11.18 -13.59
CA VAL A 97 -6.30 10.80 -14.00
C VAL A 97 -6.80 9.63 -13.15
N PRO A 98 -7.76 9.88 -12.23
CA PRO A 98 -8.31 8.83 -11.37
C PRO A 98 -9.45 8.06 -12.06
N PHE A 99 -9.40 6.74 -11.89
CA PHE A 99 -10.44 5.82 -12.33
C PHE A 99 -10.86 4.91 -11.18
N ILE A 100 -12.15 4.61 -11.04
CA ILE A 100 -12.59 3.45 -10.27
C ILE A 100 -12.46 2.23 -11.17
N VAL A 101 -11.69 1.26 -10.71
CA VAL A 101 -11.38 0.01 -11.42
C VAL A 101 -11.90 -1.22 -10.69
N GLY A 102 -12.39 -1.04 -9.47
CA GLY A 102 -12.98 -2.10 -8.68
C GLY A 102 -13.88 -1.57 -7.57
N ALA A 103 -14.92 -2.32 -7.24
CA ALA A 103 -15.82 -2.03 -6.13
C ALA A 103 -16.30 -3.31 -5.46
N LYS A 104 -16.31 -3.35 -4.13
CA LYS A 104 -16.76 -4.51 -3.35
C LYS A 104 -17.40 -4.08 -2.03
N ALA A 105 -18.52 -4.74 -1.68
CA ALA A 105 -19.14 -4.56 -0.37
C ALA A 105 -18.39 -5.38 0.71
N PHE A 106 -18.12 -4.74 1.85
CA PHE A 106 -17.57 -5.34 3.07
C PHE A 106 -18.51 -5.05 4.25
N GLY A 107 -19.51 -5.88 4.41
CA GLY A 107 -20.54 -5.66 5.43
C GLY A 107 -21.29 -4.33 5.22
N LYS A 108 -21.11 -3.37 6.13
CA LYS A 108 -21.70 -2.02 6.05
C LYS A 108 -20.82 -1.02 5.29
N HIS A 109 -19.63 -1.42 4.87
CA HIS A 109 -18.67 -0.57 4.18
C HIS A 109 -18.57 -0.97 2.73
N VAL A 110 -18.15 -0.03 1.90
CA VAL A 110 -17.82 -0.28 0.49
C VAL A 110 -16.34 -0.04 0.33
N MET A 111 -15.66 -0.97 -0.30
CA MET A 111 -14.31 -0.74 -0.81
C MET A 111 -14.42 -0.31 -2.26
N LEU A 112 -13.76 0.79 -2.58
CA LEU A 112 -13.48 1.22 -3.95
C LEU A 112 -12.00 1.01 -4.22
N VAL A 113 -11.67 0.54 -5.40
CA VAL A 113 -10.30 0.44 -5.88
C VAL A 113 -10.12 1.49 -6.95
N PHE A 114 -9.24 2.44 -6.67
CA PHE A 114 -8.87 3.47 -7.63
C PHE A 114 -7.58 3.09 -8.33
N ARG A 115 -7.49 3.45 -9.58
CA ARG A 115 -6.26 3.53 -10.34
C ARG A 115 -6.05 5.00 -10.69
N ILE A 116 -4.92 5.54 -10.27
CA ILE A 116 -4.52 6.90 -10.58
C ILE A 116 -3.37 6.78 -11.57
N GLU A 117 -3.61 7.23 -12.80
CA GLU A 117 -2.61 7.24 -13.85
C GLU A 117 -1.86 8.57 -13.79
N THR A 118 -0.54 8.52 -13.74
CA THR A 118 0.36 9.67 -13.79
C THR A 118 1.25 9.55 -15.03
N GLY A 119 2.02 10.60 -15.35
CA GLY A 119 2.95 10.56 -16.47
C GLY A 119 4.01 9.44 -16.38
N ASP A 120 4.34 9.00 -15.16
CA ASP A 120 5.41 8.05 -14.88
C ASP A 120 4.92 6.66 -14.46
N GLY A 121 3.61 6.46 -14.30
CA GLY A 121 3.07 5.18 -13.86
C GLY A 121 1.61 5.24 -13.40
N ALA A 122 1.22 4.24 -12.61
CA ALA A 122 -0.09 4.22 -12.00
C ALA A 122 -0.01 3.76 -10.54
N GLU A 123 -0.86 4.31 -9.71
CA GLU A 123 -1.04 3.91 -8.32
C GLU A 123 -2.41 3.25 -8.13
N LEU A 124 -2.46 2.21 -7.31
CA LEU A 124 -3.72 1.59 -6.89
C LEU A 124 -4.01 1.96 -5.44
N ILE A 125 -5.21 2.49 -5.21
CA ILE A 125 -5.69 2.82 -3.88
C ILE A 125 -6.90 1.95 -3.56
N PHE A 126 -6.81 1.17 -2.49
CA PHE A 126 -7.90 0.38 -1.93
C PHE A 126 -8.48 1.16 -0.76
N SER A 127 -9.60 1.85 -0.95
CA SER A 127 -10.21 2.71 0.07
C SER A 127 -11.53 2.14 0.54
N THR A 128 -11.78 2.19 1.85
CA THR A 128 -13.06 1.82 2.45
C THR A 128 -13.88 3.05 2.80
N TYR A 129 -15.17 2.98 2.53
CA TYR A 129 -16.14 4.05 2.78
C TYR A 129 -17.27 3.55 3.69
N ASN A 130 -17.74 4.41 4.57
CA ASN A 130 -18.95 4.16 5.35
C ASN A 130 -20.21 4.43 4.51
N GLN A 131 -21.41 4.20 5.09
CA GLN A 131 -22.67 4.41 4.39
C GLN A 131 -22.98 5.88 4.05
N ALA A 132 -22.31 6.82 4.72
CA ALA A 132 -22.43 8.25 4.44
C ALA A 132 -21.47 8.73 3.33
N GLY A 133 -20.64 7.83 2.79
CA GLY A 133 -19.65 8.17 1.75
C GLY A 133 -18.34 8.74 2.29
N LYS A 134 -18.16 8.80 3.60
CA LYS A 134 -16.90 9.24 4.17
C LYS A 134 -15.86 8.11 4.11
N MET A 135 -14.66 8.42 3.64
CA MET A 135 -13.51 7.51 3.69
C MET A 135 -13.21 7.14 5.14
N VAL A 136 -12.97 5.85 5.37
CA VAL A 136 -12.65 5.30 6.70
C VAL A 136 -11.18 4.94 6.80
N ASP A 137 -10.64 4.36 5.72
CA ASP A 137 -9.27 3.92 5.64
C ASP A 137 -8.88 3.62 4.20
N PHE A 138 -7.59 3.59 3.93
CA PHE A 138 -7.07 3.19 2.62
C PHE A 138 -5.68 2.56 2.74
N VAL A 139 -5.28 1.86 1.69
CA VAL A 139 -3.91 1.44 1.42
C VAL A 139 -3.57 1.80 -0.02
N ALA A 140 -2.52 2.56 -0.20
CA ALA A 140 -1.97 2.88 -1.50
C ALA A 140 -0.89 1.85 -1.84
N THR A 141 -1.01 1.22 -3.00
CA THR A 141 -0.01 0.29 -3.48
C THR A 141 0.67 0.92 -4.67
N ALA A 142 1.88 1.42 -4.49
CA ALA A 142 2.68 1.87 -5.62
C ALA A 142 2.91 0.68 -6.55
N SER A 143 2.14 0.59 -7.61
CA SER A 143 2.52 -0.22 -8.74
C SER A 143 3.57 0.59 -9.51
N TRP A 144 4.84 0.33 -9.26
CA TRP A 144 5.88 0.72 -10.19
C TRP A 144 5.64 -0.09 -11.46
N GLU A 145 4.71 0.38 -12.21
CA GLU A 145 4.71 0.11 -13.61
C GLU A 145 5.94 0.85 -14.17
N SER A 146 7.11 0.19 -14.14
CA SER A 146 8.04 0.46 -15.22
C SER A 146 7.36 -0.12 -16.46
N THR A 147 6.51 0.52 -16.83
CA THR A 147 5.25 0.68 -17.46
C THR A 147 5.05 0.06 -18.79
N PHE A 148 6.02 -0.44 -19.43
CA PHE A 148 5.86 -0.86 -20.82
C PHE A 148 6.09 -2.36 -21.06
N LEU A 149 6.40 -3.15 -20.00
CA LEU A 149 6.82 -4.52 -20.21
C LEU A 149 6.24 -5.47 -19.16
N TRP A 150 4.93 -5.53 -19.09
CA TRP A 150 4.17 -6.32 -18.12
C TRP A 150 4.43 -7.82 -18.15
N ASP A 151 4.83 -8.39 -19.26
CA ASP A 151 5.02 -9.83 -19.43
C ASP A 151 6.48 -10.22 -19.70
N GLY A 152 7.44 -9.35 -19.36
CA GLY A 152 8.83 -9.66 -19.62
C GLY A 152 9.16 -9.61 -21.12
N GLU A 153 8.44 -8.78 -21.87
CA GLU A 153 8.84 -8.48 -23.23
C GLU A 153 10.24 -7.88 -23.24
N VAL A 154 11.10 -8.47 -23.99
CA VAL A 154 12.49 -8.04 -24.13
C VAL A 154 12.56 -6.99 -25.21
N VAL A 155 12.66 -5.71 -24.83
CA VAL A 155 12.95 -4.67 -25.80
C VAL A 155 14.43 -4.70 -26.13
N GLY A 156 14.75 -5.11 -27.34
CA GLY A 156 16.12 -5.07 -27.86
C GLY A 156 17.12 -5.97 -27.14
N GLY A 157 16.67 -7.03 -26.44
CA GLY A 157 17.54 -7.96 -25.72
C GLY A 157 18.09 -7.45 -24.38
N GLN A 158 17.72 -6.25 -23.97
CA GLN A 158 18.16 -5.67 -22.70
C GLN A 158 17.43 -6.30 -21.51
N PRO A 159 18.08 -6.39 -20.33
CA PRO A 159 17.42 -6.83 -19.12
C PRO A 159 16.31 -5.85 -18.72
N VAL A 160 15.15 -6.38 -18.34
CA VAL A 160 13.97 -5.60 -17.94
C VAL A 160 13.47 -6.05 -16.59
N SER A 161 13.29 -5.10 -15.69
CA SER A 161 12.60 -5.33 -14.43
C SER A 161 11.09 -5.29 -14.67
N TYR A 162 10.33 -6.11 -13.96
CA TYR A 162 8.88 -6.12 -14.01
C TYR A 162 8.27 -6.16 -12.61
N ASP A 163 7.09 -5.59 -12.51
CA ASP A 163 6.26 -5.62 -11.34
C ASP A 163 4.82 -5.88 -11.79
N SER A 164 4.25 -6.99 -11.38
CA SER A 164 2.87 -7.33 -11.71
C SER A 164 2.10 -7.67 -10.44
N CYS A 165 0.85 -7.27 -10.39
CA CYS A 165 0.03 -7.48 -9.22
C CYS A 165 -1.38 -7.93 -9.56
N HIS A 166 -2.00 -8.62 -8.62
CA HIS A 166 -3.42 -8.91 -8.60
C HIS A 166 -3.90 -8.96 -7.15
N ALA A 167 -5.19 -8.87 -6.93
CA ALA A 167 -5.78 -9.01 -5.61
C ALA A 167 -6.83 -10.12 -5.60
N THR A 168 -6.85 -10.89 -4.51
CA THR A 168 -7.90 -11.87 -4.23
C THR A 168 -8.73 -11.41 -3.05
N PHE A 169 -10.06 -11.57 -3.14
CA PHE A 169 -11.00 -11.07 -2.16
C PHE A 169 -11.80 -12.18 -1.52
N SER A 170 -12.05 -12.04 -0.23
CA SER A 170 -13.01 -12.82 0.54
C SER A 170 -14.05 -11.89 1.19
N ASN A 171 -14.89 -12.42 2.09
CA ASN A 171 -15.98 -11.62 2.67
C ASN A 171 -15.49 -10.45 3.55
N GLN A 172 -14.36 -10.59 4.25
CA GLN A 172 -13.82 -9.58 5.17
C GLN A 172 -12.31 -9.42 5.05
N ALA A 173 -11.73 -9.87 3.94
CA ALA A 173 -10.30 -9.80 3.73
C ALA A 173 -9.98 -9.69 2.24
N PHE A 174 -8.79 -9.18 1.95
CA PHE A 174 -8.18 -9.30 0.63
C PHE A 174 -6.69 -9.54 0.76
N THR A 175 -6.12 -10.14 -0.27
CA THR A 175 -4.68 -10.32 -0.36
C THR A 175 -4.21 -9.68 -1.65
N PHE A 176 -3.28 -8.76 -1.53
CA PHE A 176 -2.59 -8.16 -2.65
C PHE A 176 -1.36 -9.01 -2.96
N HIS A 177 -1.30 -9.53 -4.17
CA HIS A 177 -0.22 -10.38 -4.66
C HIS A 177 0.63 -9.56 -5.60
N ARG A 178 1.88 -9.38 -5.26
CA ARG A 178 2.88 -8.68 -6.06
C ARG A 178 3.95 -9.64 -6.52
N LYS A 179 4.29 -9.59 -7.79
CA LYS A 179 5.38 -10.34 -8.37
C LYS A 179 6.40 -9.37 -8.93
N VAL A 180 7.58 -9.37 -8.37
CA VAL A 180 8.70 -8.54 -8.82
C VAL A 180 9.83 -9.41 -9.34
N GLY A 181 10.45 -8.97 -10.41
CA GLY A 181 11.51 -9.76 -11.01
C GLY A 181 12.23 -9.05 -12.14
N ARG A 182 13.06 -9.82 -12.83
CA ARG A 182 13.84 -9.36 -13.98
C ARG A 182 13.95 -10.44 -15.04
N HIS A 183 13.77 -10.01 -16.28
CA HIS A 183 14.03 -10.80 -17.47
C HIS A 183 15.29 -10.30 -18.18
N ALA A 184 16.05 -11.24 -18.78
CA ALA A 184 17.12 -10.93 -19.71
C ALA A 184 17.11 -11.98 -20.82
N GLY A 185 17.06 -11.56 -22.08
CA GLY A 185 17.01 -12.46 -23.22
C GLY A 185 15.84 -13.46 -23.20
N GLY A 186 14.67 -13.02 -22.71
CA GLY A 186 13.47 -13.89 -22.56
C GLY A 186 13.53 -14.88 -21.39
N VAL A 187 14.55 -14.79 -20.55
CA VAL A 187 14.73 -15.70 -19.40
C VAL A 187 14.61 -14.92 -18.10
N VAL A 188 13.76 -15.41 -17.17
CA VAL A 188 13.68 -14.87 -15.80
C VAL A 188 15.04 -15.06 -15.12
N GLN A 189 15.66 -13.95 -14.69
CA GLN A 189 16.92 -13.96 -13.94
C GLN A 189 16.65 -14.17 -12.46
N TRP A 190 15.72 -13.39 -11.91
CA TRP A 190 15.21 -13.58 -10.57
C TRP A 190 13.73 -13.19 -10.50
N GLU A 191 13.00 -13.76 -9.55
CA GLU A 191 11.59 -13.47 -9.28
C GLU A 191 11.27 -13.69 -7.81
N GLN A 192 10.56 -12.76 -7.22
CA GLN A 192 9.97 -12.88 -5.89
C GLN A 192 8.47 -12.65 -5.95
N GLN A 193 7.73 -13.42 -5.17
CA GLN A 193 6.33 -13.20 -4.84
C GLN A 193 6.25 -12.57 -3.46
N ARG A 194 5.52 -11.46 -3.34
CA ARG A 194 5.24 -10.77 -2.08
C ARG A 194 3.73 -10.68 -1.92
N ASN A 195 3.21 -11.23 -0.83
CA ASN A 195 1.78 -11.28 -0.59
C ASN A 195 1.47 -10.48 0.68
N TYR A 196 0.60 -9.50 0.56
CA TYR A 196 0.16 -8.64 1.64
C TYR A 196 -1.29 -9.01 1.98
N ALA A 197 -1.50 -9.62 3.14
CA ALA A 197 -2.82 -10.08 3.57
C ALA A 197 -3.47 -9.03 4.48
N TYR A 198 -4.62 -8.53 4.07
CA TYR A 198 -5.39 -7.50 4.78
C TYR A 198 -6.69 -8.05 5.33
N GLN A 199 -7.07 -7.53 6.50
CA GLN A 199 -8.38 -7.72 7.10
C GLN A 199 -9.14 -6.39 7.07
N VAL A 200 -10.42 -6.43 6.73
CA VAL A 200 -11.31 -5.27 6.82
C VAL A 200 -12.22 -5.47 8.02
N GLY A 201 -12.01 -4.64 9.03
CA GLY A 201 -12.77 -4.71 10.28
C GLY A 201 -14.24 -4.29 10.12
N ALA A 202 -15.07 -4.62 11.09
CA ALA A 202 -16.48 -4.22 11.13
C ALA A 202 -16.68 -2.69 11.14
N ASN A 203 -15.65 -1.94 11.53
CA ASN A 203 -15.59 -0.48 11.50
C ASN A 203 -15.05 0.09 10.17
N GLY A 204 -14.74 -0.75 9.19
CA GLY A 204 -14.19 -0.37 7.90
C GLY A 204 -12.68 -0.16 7.88
N LYS A 205 -11.99 -0.21 9.02
CA LYS A 205 -10.54 -0.08 9.05
C LYS A 205 -9.86 -1.28 8.43
N ILE A 206 -8.79 -1.03 7.70
CA ILE A 206 -7.94 -2.03 7.06
C ILE A 206 -6.76 -2.31 8.01
N THR A 207 -6.37 -3.55 8.13
CA THR A 207 -5.20 -3.96 8.93
C THR A 207 -4.34 -4.91 8.12
N LEU A 208 -3.05 -4.64 7.99
CA LEU A 208 -2.08 -5.55 7.41
C LEU A 208 -1.77 -6.66 8.40
N SER A 209 -2.30 -7.86 8.15
CA SER A 209 -2.16 -8.99 9.07
C SER A 209 -0.90 -9.81 8.82
N LYS A 210 -0.39 -9.81 7.58
CA LYS A 210 0.79 -10.60 7.21
C LYS A 210 1.42 -10.08 5.92
N VAL A 211 2.75 -10.06 5.89
CA VAL A 211 3.55 -10.00 4.66
C VAL A 211 4.24 -11.35 4.50
N ASP A 212 4.06 -11.99 3.34
CA ASP A 212 4.65 -13.28 3.01
C ASP A 212 5.51 -13.13 1.75
N VAL A 213 6.80 -13.45 1.89
CA VAL A 213 7.78 -13.29 0.81
C VAL A 213 8.29 -14.65 0.39
N LYS A 214 8.16 -14.96 -0.89
CA LYS A 214 8.63 -16.21 -1.47
C LYS A 214 9.56 -15.93 -2.64
N ALA A 215 10.80 -16.40 -2.55
CA ALA A 215 11.68 -16.47 -3.72
C ALA A 215 11.14 -17.54 -4.67
N VAL A 216 10.85 -17.17 -5.91
CA VAL A 216 10.38 -18.08 -6.96
C VAL A 216 11.57 -18.56 -7.79
N LYS A 217 12.48 -17.64 -8.11
CA LYS A 217 13.69 -17.94 -8.87
C LYS A 217 14.79 -16.95 -8.51
N GLY A 218 15.99 -17.45 -8.23
CA GLY A 218 17.15 -16.61 -7.96
C GLY A 218 16.96 -15.58 -6.85
N ALA A 219 17.80 -14.57 -6.85
CA ALA A 219 17.70 -13.39 -5.97
C ALA A 219 18.18 -12.15 -6.74
N PRO A 220 17.68 -10.94 -6.42
CA PRO A 220 18.22 -9.71 -6.98
C PRO A 220 19.69 -9.55 -6.58
N SER A 221 20.52 -9.13 -7.53
CA SER A 221 21.98 -9.07 -7.36
C SER A 221 22.49 -7.73 -6.84
N GLY A 222 21.66 -6.70 -6.85
CA GLY A 222 22.07 -5.31 -6.63
C GLY A 222 22.89 -4.73 -7.78
N GLN A 223 23.01 -5.47 -8.91
CA GLN A 223 23.69 -5.02 -10.12
C GLN A 223 22.68 -4.57 -11.18
N TYR A 224 23.09 -3.68 -12.07
CA TYR A 224 22.30 -3.25 -13.22
C TYR A 224 20.87 -2.76 -12.88
N SER A 225 20.70 -1.93 -11.87
CA SER A 225 19.38 -1.48 -11.40
C SER A 225 18.51 -2.53 -10.67
N ASP A 226 19.02 -3.73 -10.41
CA ASP A 226 18.35 -4.66 -9.51
C ASP A 226 18.30 -4.06 -8.10
N PRO A 227 17.14 -4.01 -7.45
CA PRO A 227 17.08 -3.60 -6.06
C PRO A 227 17.81 -4.61 -5.18
N LEU A 228 18.44 -4.14 -4.11
CA LEU A 228 18.88 -5.04 -3.05
C LEU A 228 17.64 -5.69 -2.38
N PRO A 229 17.73 -6.94 -1.90
CA PRO A 229 16.63 -7.58 -1.17
C PRO A 229 16.10 -6.72 -0.02
N GLU A 230 16.99 -6.01 0.65
CA GLU A 230 16.69 -5.09 1.74
C GLU A 230 15.88 -3.87 1.29
N MET A 231 16.14 -3.34 0.08
CA MET A 231 15.35 -2.25 -0.49
C MET A 231 13.89 -2.67 -0.70
N LEU A 232 13.66 -3.91 -1.14
CA LEU A 232 12.31 -4.46 -1.26
C LEU A 232 11.62 -4.57 0.11
N GLN A 233 12.38 -4.94 1.16
CA GLN A 233 11.86 -4.99 2.53
C GLN A 233 11.50 -3.60 3.06
N ILE A 234 12.31 -2.59 2.79
CA ILE A 234 12.02 -1.19 3.16
C ILE A 234 10.74 -0.73 2.45
N ARG A 235 10.60 -1.02 1.16
CA ARG A 235 9.42 -0.69 0.37
C ARG A 235 8.15 -1.42 0.79
N ASP A 236 8.23 -2.53 1.54
CA ASP A 236 7.05 -3.17 2.12
C ASP A 236 6.28 -2.26 3.09
N LEU A 237 6.95 -1.24 3.65
CA LEU A 237 6.31 -0.25 4.53
C LEU A 237 5.24 0.57 3.81
N SER A 238 5.36 0.76 2.47
CA SER A 238 4.35 1.40 1.64
C SER A 238 3.00 0.70 1.65
N TYR A 239 2.96 -0.57 2.02
CA TYR A 239 1.77 -1.41 1.99
C TYR A 239 1.02 -1.45 3.32
N TYR A 240 1.42 -0.62 4.30
CA TYR A 240 0.64 -0.45 5.53
C TYR A 240 -0.56 0.47 5.27
N PRO A 241 -1.76 0.10 5.78
CA PRO A 241 -2.93 0.97 5.70
C PRO A 241 -2.72 2.28 6.45
N TYR A 242 -3.41 3.32 6.01
CA TYR A 242 -3.31 4.66 6.60
C TYR A 242 -3.59 4.70 8.10
N SER A 243 -4.58 3.95 8.57
CA SER A 243 -4.92 3.93 10.00
C SER A 243 -4.05 2.99 10.83
N ASP A 244 -3.12 2.24 10.23
CA ASP A 244 -2.26 1.28 10.94
C ASP A 244 -1.04 1.97 11.53
N THR A 245 -1.10 2.30 12.82
CA THR A 245 -0.02 2.95 13.55
C THR A 245 1.22 2.05 13.75
N ASN A 246 1.12 0.75 13.48
CA ASN A 246 2.27 -0.16 13.60
C ASN A 246 3.35 0.12 12.54
N VAL A 247 3.03 0.84 11.47
CA VAL A 247 4.02 1.22 10.45
C VAL A 247 5.18 2.02 11.04
N MET A 248 4.91 2.91 12.03
CA MET A 248 5.96 3.70 12.69
C MET A 248 6.96 2.80 13.44
N ALA A 249 6.43 1.81 14.18
CA ALA A 249 7.27 0.84 14.87
C ALA A 249 8.03 -0.06 13.89
N ALA A 250 7.38 -0.51 12.82
CA ALA A 250 8.00 -1.31 11.77
C ALA A 250 9.12 -0.54 11.05
N PHE A 251 8.87 0.73 10.69
CA PHE A 251 9.89 1.61 10.11
C PHE A 251 11.09 1.76 11.05
N ASN A 252 10.85 2.05 12.33
CA ASN A 252 11.92 2.20 13.31
C ASN A 252 12.82 0.96 13.43
N GLU A 253 12.23 -0.25 13.43
CA GLU A 253 13.01 -1.49 13.47
C GLU A 253 13.84 -1.70 12.19
N ILE A 254 13.30 -1.36 11.05
CA ILE A 254 14.02 -1.39 9.76
C ILE A 254 15.13 -0.34 9.73
N ALA A 255 14.85 0.89 10.20
CA ALA A 255 15.83 1.96 10.29
C ALA A 255 16.99 1.59 11.20
N LYS A 256 16.75 1.03 12.39
CA LYS A 256 17.81 0.52 13.30
C LYS A 256 18.76 -0.43 12.60
N LYS A 257 18.21 -1.28 11.74
CA LYS A 257 18.98 -2.31 11.04
C LYS A 257 19.81 -1.75 9.90
N TYR A 258 19.29 -0.77 9.17
CA TYR A 258 19.85 -0.37 7.88
C TYR A 258 20.34 1.08 7.77
N PHE A 259 20.08 1.94 8.75
CA PHE A 259 20.43 3.36 8.67
C PHE A 259 21.91 3.64 8.42
N ASN A 260 22.80 2.80 8.97
CA ASN A 260 24.24 2.92 8.78
C ASN A 260 24.77 2.26 7.48
N ASN A 261 23.88 1.65 6.68
CA ASN A 261 24.24 1.08 5.39
C ASN A 261 24.07 2.16 4.30
N ALA A 262 25.17 2.68 3.78
CA ALA A 262 25.17 3.74 2.79
C ALA A 262 24.36 3.42 1.54
N ASN A 263 24.30 2.15 1.11
CA ASN A 263 23.55 1.72 -0.07
C ASN A 263 22.03 1.67 0.16
N LEU A 264 21.57 1.70 1.42
CA LEU A 264 20.16 1.63 1.78
C LEU A 264 19.63 2.95 2.36
N LYS A 265 20.53 3.88 2.68
CA LYS A 265 20.18 5.15 3.33
C LYS A 265 19.21 5.96 2.48
N GLU A 266 19.47 6.10 1.20
CA GLU A 266 18.59 6.83 0.27
C GLU A 266 17.20 6.19 0.18
N THR A 267 17.13 4.85 0.13
CA THR A 267 15.85 4.13 0.13
C THR A 267 15.08 4.36 1.44
N LEU A 268 15.78 4.37 2.58
CA LEU A 268 15.17 4.69 3.89
C LEU A 268 14.64 6.12 3.93
N MET A 269 15.39 7.09 3.40
CA MET A 269 14.99 8.48 3.35
C MET A 269 13.78 8.68 2.42
N SER A 270 13.79 8.06 1.24
CA SER A 270 12.67 8.08 0.30
C SER A 270 11.40 7.52 0.96
N GLU A 271 11.50 6.40 1.66
CA GLU A 271 10.37 5.80 2.35
C GLU A 271 9.92 6.62 3.57
N MET A 272 10.86 7.27 4.28
CA MET A 272 10.54 8.20 5.37
C MET A 272 9.78 9.43 4.86
N PHE A 273 10.24 10.03 3.77
CA PHE A 273 9.58 11.17 3.14
C PHE A 273 8.16 10.83 2.70
N ARG A 274 7.98 9.67 2.03
CA ARG A 274 6.67 9.17 1.66
C ARG A 274 5.76 8.95 2.88
N LEU A 275 6.30 8.33 3.95
CA LEU A 275 5.56 8.08 5.17
C LEU A 275 5.20 9.39 5.88
N TYR A 276 6.10 10.39 5.85
CA TYR A 276 5.84 11.72 6.39
C TYR A 276 4.67 12.38 5.65
N ASN A 277 4.69 12.42 4.32
CA ASN A 277 3.64 13.05 3.51
C ASN A 277 2.27 12.37 3.70
N SER A 278 2.26 11.04 3.87
CA SER A 278 0.99 10.29 4.01
C SER A 278 0.48 10.17 5.45
N HIS A 279 1.35 10.32 6.48
CA HIS A 279 1.01 10.06 7.90
C HIS A 279 1.61 11.11 8.83
N LYS A 280 1.71 12.34 8.38
CA LYS A 280 2.39 13.46 9.04
C LYS A 280 2.15 13.52 10.56
N ASP A 281 0.91 13.60 10.98
CA ASP A 281 0.54 13.70 12.40
C ASP A 281 1.01 12.50 13.22
N GLN A 282 0.97 11.31 12.63
CA GLN A 282 1.40 10.07 13.29
C GLN A 282 2.93 10.01 13.39
N VAL A 283 3.65 10.47 12.35
CA VAL A 283 5.11 10.60 12.37
C VAL A 283 5.54 11.58 13.45
N LEU A 284 4.95 12.78 13.49
CA LEU A 284 5.24 13.81 14.49
C LEU A 284 4.92 13.32 15.90
N LEU A 285 3.82 12.62 16.10
CA LEU A 285 3.48 12.01 17.39
C LEU A 285 4.49 10.92 17.78
N TYR A 286 4.93 10.11 16.84
CA TYR A 286 5.90 9.05 17.11
C TYR A 286 7.26 9.62 17.53
N ILE A 287 7.81 10.60 16.80
CA ILE A 287 9.12 11.20 17.15
C ILE A 287 9.07 12.02 18.45
N ASP A 288 7.94 12.66 18.77
CA ASP A 288 7.75 13.32 20.06
C ASP A 288 7.87 12.33 21.23
N ASN A 289 7.27 11.15 21.08
CA ASN A 289 7.33 10.10 22.09
C ASN A 289 8.65 9.30 22.07
N HIS A 290 9.41 9.34 20.99
CA HIS A 290 10.63 8.56 20.77
C HIS A 290 11.77 9.42 20.16
N PRO A 291 12.19 10.52 20.81
CA PRO A 291 13.11 11.51 20.23
C PRO A 291 14.52 10.95 19.87
N ASN A 292 14.89 9.81 20.45
CA ASN A 292 16.18 9.12 20.21
C ASN A 292 15.99 7.84 19.38
N SER A 293 14.93 7.73 18.59
CA SER A 293 14.69 6.56 17.76
C SER A 293 15.43 6.62 16.42
N ALA A 294 15.70 5.48 15.82
CA ALA A 294 16.30 5.44 14.49
C ALA A 294 15.39 6.09 13.42
N MET A 295 14.07 6.08 13.62
CA MET A 295 13.13 6.81 12.77
C MET A 295 13.36 8.33 12.87
N THR A 296 13.59 8.86 14.08
CA THR A 296 13.96 10.26 14.30
C THR A 296 15.26 10.62 13.58
N ASP A 297 16.26 9.74 13.63
CA ASP A 297 17.53 9.93 12.94
C ASP A 297 17.36 9.98 11.42
N VAL A 298 16.49 9.12 10.85
CA VAL A 298 16.21 9.15 9.40
C VAL A 298 15.47 10.42 9.00
N LEU A 299 14.47 10.88 9.78
CA LEU A 299 13.77 12.13 9.50
C LEU A 299 14.72 13.34 9.58
N HIS A 300 15.58 13.37 10.59
CA HIS A 300 16.63 14.40 10.69
C HIS A 300 17.53 14.41 9.44
N GLU A 301 17.92 13.22 8.94
CA GLU A 301 18.72 13.14 7.73
C GLU A 301 17.95 13.63 6.49
N CYS A 302 16.63 13.40 6.41
CA CYS A 302 15.79 13.97 5.34
C CYS A 302 15.82 15.50 5.35
N VAL A 303 15.72 16.13 6.54
CA VAL A 303 15.83 17.59 6.68
C VAL A 303 17.23 18.06 6.31
N LYS A 304 18.27 17.40 6.81
CA LYS A 304 19.67 17.72 6.57
C LYS A 304 20.05 17.70 5.08
N GLN A 305 19.51 16.75 4.33
CA GLN A 305 19.75 16.62 2.89
C GLN A 305 18.69 17.33 2.02
N SER A 306 17.85 18.15 2.62
CA SER A 306 16.80 18.94 1.94
C SER A 306 15.77 18.10 1.16
N TRP A 307 15.54 16.84 1.57
CA TRP A 307 14.41 16.04 1.08
C TRP A 307 13.10 16.57 1.67
N LEU A 308 13.12 16.95 2.94
CA LEU A 308 12.05 17.66 3.63
C LEU A 308 12.57 19.06 4.00
N PRO A 309 12.03 20.14 3.42
CA PRO A 309 12.38 21.51 3.79
C PRO A 309 12.13 21.75 5.28
N LYS A 310 13.07 22.40 5.96
CA LYS A 310 12.96 22.68 7.40
C LYS A 310 11.76 23.60 7.69
N GLU A 311 11.50 24.52 6.80
CA GLU A 311 10.38 25.45 6.87
C GLU A 311 9.06 24.70 6.85
N GLU A 312 8.90 23.74 5.95
CA GLU A 312 7.71 22.87 5.85
C GLU A 312 7.51 22.05 7.15
N LEU A 313 8.59 21.42 7.66
CA LEU A 313 8.53 20.73 8.94
C LEU A 313 8.08 21.66 10.08
N TYR A 314 8.54 22.91 10.09
CA TYR A 314 8.18 23.88 11.11
C TYR A 314 6.73 24.33 10.99
N ASP A 315 6.24 24.57 9.79
CA ASP A 315 4.83 24.89 9.53
C ASP A 315 3.93 23.74 10.02
N ASP A 316 4.29 22.51 9.70
CA ASP A 316 3.56 21.31 10.15
C ASP A 316 3.55 21.17 11.67
N ILE A 317 4.68 21.47 12.35
CA ILE A 317 4.73 21.46 13.82
C ILE A 317 3.89 22.63 14.37
N ASP A 318 3.87 23.76 13.69
CA ASP A 318 3.10 24.95 14.12
C ASP A 318 1.58 24.71 14.02
N ASP A 319 1.14 23.89 13.12
CA ASP A 319 -0.27 23.51 12.94
C ASP A 319 -0.79 22.51 14.01
N LEU A 320 0.11 21.92 14.82
CA LEU A 320 -0.31 21.01 15.86
C LEU A 320 -1.17 21.70 16.92
N HIS A 321 -2.29 21.09 17.27
CA HIS A 321 -3.21 21.61 18.30
C HIS A 321 -2.66 21.48 19.72
N ASN A 322 -1.75 20.54 19.98
CA ASN A 322 -1.17 20.32 21.31
C ASN A 322 0.06 21.19 21.51
N SER A 323 -0.08 22.28 22.26
CA SER A 323 1.00 23.24 22.51
C SER A 323 2.22 22.66 23.23
N ALA A 324 2.04 21.65 24.10
CA ALA A 324 3.16 21.00 24.77
C ALA A 324 3.94 20.08 23.81
N GLN A 325 3.27 19.37 22.93
CA GLN A 325 3.89 18.58 21.86
C GLN A 325 4.65 19.48 20.89
N LYS A 326 4.00 20.56 20.43
CA LYS A 326 4.62 21.58 19.58
C LYS A 326 5.93 22.11 20.16
N ALA A 327 5.93 22.52 21.44
CA ALA A 327 7.13 23.03 22.10
C ALA A 327 8.26 21.99 22.15
N ARG A 328 7.97 20.71 22.43
CA ARG A 328 8.98 19.66 22.46
C ARG A 328 9.55 19.37 21.06
N LEU A 329 8.70 19.31 20.05
CA LEU A 329 9.12 19.09 18.65
C LEU A 329 9.96 20.27 18.14
N MET A 330 9.54 21.51 18.39
CA MET A 330 10.34 22.69 18.05
C MET A 330 11.72 22.68 18.72
N GLN A 331 11.80 22.26 19.98
CA GLN A 331 13.08 22.11 20.67
C GLN A 331 13.93 20.99 20.06
N LEU A 332 13.32 19.83 19.74
CA LEU A 332 14.00 18.69 19.14
C LEU A 332 14.58 19.05 17.77
N THR A 333 13.81 19.73 16.94
CA THR A 333 14.17 20.05 15.56
C THR A 333 14.94 21.34 15.36
N ALA A 334 15.16 22.13 16.44
CA ALA A 334 15.82 23.44 16.38
C ALA A 334 17.20 23.40 15.70
N GLN A 335 17.96 22.33 15.93
CA GLN A 335 19.31 22.16 15.38
C GLN A 335 19.32 21.38 14.04
N TRP A 336 18.17 20.94 13.56
CA TRP A 336 18.09 20.26 12.27
C TRP A 336 18.20 21.28 11.13
N GLY A 337 19.02 20.98 10.17
CA GLY A 337 19.21 21.84 9.00
C GLY A 337 20.25 21.27 8.05
N PRO A 338 20.34 21.82 6.83
CA PRO A 338 21.30 21.39 5.85
C PRO A 338 22.74 21.61 6.36
N ASP A 339 23.65 20.72 5.99
CA ASP A 339 25.08 20.85 6.31
C ASP A 339 25.60 22.17 5.74
N GLY A 340 26.09 23.07 6.64
CA GLY A 340 26.65 24.37 6.27
C GLY A 340 25.76 25.59 6.54
N ALA A 341 24.54 25.43 6.98
CA ALA A 341 23.73 26.53 7.51
C ALA A 341 24.19 26.85 8.96
N VAL A 342 25.34 27.49 9.08
CA VAL A 342 25.73 28.17 10.32
C VAL A 342 25.04 29.54 10.26
N GLY A 343 23.94 29.68 11.03
CA GLY A 343 23.30 30.94 11.28
C GLY A 343 24.09 31.85 12.20
#